data_f3fb5ca94c455af22ad27a3caf33683f
#
_entry.id   f3fb5ca94c455af22ad27a3caf33683f
#
_cell.length_a   1.000
_cell.length_b   1.000
_cell.length_c   1.000
_cell.angle_alpha   90.00
_cell.angle_beta   90.00
_cell.angle_gamma   90.00
#
_symmetry.space_group_name_H-M   'P 1'
#
loop_
_entity.id
_entity.type
_entity.pdbx_description
1 polymer ?
#
loop_
_entity_poly.entity_id
_entity_poly.type
_entity_poly.pdbx_seq_one_letter_code
_entity_poly.pdbx_strand_id
1 'polypeptide(L)'
;MDAREHPALLAEDDEQHLLGLLTYAIDGDRCEVLTLHAAEQWRGAGTALIEEVERVAVAAGCRELWLITTNDNVDALRFYQRKGFRLAALHPGAVDRSRGSLKPEIPEIGDYGIPLRDELELHKEVAP
;
A
#
# COMPACT_ATOMS: atom_id res chain seq x y z
N MET A 1 -9.77 -22.45 3.78
CA MET A 1 -9.47 -21.23 3.01
C MET A 1 -8.03 -20.82 3.22
N ASP A 2 -7.41 -20.39 2.18
CA ASP A 2 -6.05 -19.89 2.28
C ASP A 2 -6.06 -18.49 2.88
N ALA A 3 -5.40 -18.31 4.03
CA ALA A 3 -5.32 -17.01 4.69
C ALA A 3 -4.54 -15.98 3.86
N ARG A 4 -3.82 -16.43 2.83
CA ARG A 4 -3.06 -15.55 1.95
C ARG A 4 -3.91 -14.95 0.84
N GLU A 5 -5.14 -15.45 0.67
CA GLU A 5 -6.03 -14.87 -0.31
C GLU A 5 -6.67 -13.63 0.27
N HIS A 6 -6.56 -12.55 -0.45
CA HIS A 6 -7.10 -11.26 -0.03
C HIS A 6 -7.97 -10.68 -1.13
N PRO A 7 -9.00 -9.93 -0.75
CA PRO A 7 -9.81 -9.24 -1.75
C PRO A 7 -8.98 -8.23 -2.54
N ALA A 8 -9.39 -8.02 -3.77
CA ALA A 8 -8.68 -7.16 -4.70
C ALA A 8 -9.66 -6.24 -5.42
N LEU A 9 -9.16 -5.05 -5.74
CA LEU A 9 -9.84 -4.09 -6.60
C LEU A 9 -9.01 -3.92 -7.87
N LEU A 10 -9.70 -3.86 -9.01
CA LEU A 10 -9.06 -3.72 -10.30
C LEU A 10 -9.51 -2.43 -10.97
N ALA A 11 -8.58 -1.74 -11.60
CA ALA A 11 -8.89 -0.61 -12.47
C ALA A 11 -8.64 -1.06 -13.91
N GLU A 12 -9.64 -0.86 -14.77
CA GLU A 12 -9.57 -1.28 -16.16
C GLU A 12 -10.03 -0.13 -17.07
N ASP A 13 -9.54 -0.14 -18.32
CA ASP A 13 -10.01 0.80 -19.32
C ASP A 13 -11.25 0.24 -20.05
N ASP A 14 -11.78 0.98 -21.02
CA ASP A 14 -12.97 0.58 -21.77
C ASP A 14 -12.76 -0.70 -22.58
N GLU A 15 -11.52 -1.06 -22.85
CA GLU A 15 -11.17 -2.28 -23.58
C GLU A 15 -10.79 -3.41 -22.63
N GLN A 16 -11.00 -3.21 -21.32
CA GLN A 16 -10.71 -4.19 -20.29
C GLN A 16 -9.22 -4.48 -20.09
N HIS A 17 -8.37 -3.55 -20.50
CA HIS A 17 -6.96 -3.64 -20.15
C HIS A 17 -6.78 -3.26 -18.70
N LEU A 18 -5.97 -4.03 -17.98
CA LEU A 18 -5.71 -3.78 -16.57
C LEU A 18 -4.82 -2.55 -16.40
N LEU A 19 -5.34 -1.53 -15.71
CA LEU A 19 -4.61 -0.30 -15.43
C LEU A 19 -4.01 -0.29 -14.03
N GLY A 20 -4.58 -1.06 -13.13
CA GLY A 20 -4.08 -1.11 -11.76
C GLY A 20 -4.75 -2.20 -10.94
N LEU A 21 -4.11 -2.51 -9.82
CA LEU A 21 -4.55 -3.56 -8.90
C LEU A 21 -4.25 -3.09 -7.48
N LEU A 22 -5.22 -3.26 -6.58
CA LEU A 22 -5.04 -3.02 -5.16
C LEU A 22 -5.57 -4.23 -4.40
N THR A 23 -4.78 -4.74 -3.45
CA THR A 23 -5.27 -5.77 -2.54
C THR A 23 -5.32 -5.21 -1.12
N TYR A 24 -6.25 -5.70 -0.32
CA TYR A 24 -6.46 -5.18 1.02
C TYR A 24 -6.90 -6.29 1.97
N ALA A 25 -6.83 -6.00 3.26
CA ALA A 25 -7.30 -6.91 4.30
C ALA A 25 -8.00 -6.09 5.38
N ILE A 26 -9.18 -6.56 5.80
CA ILE A 26 -9.95 -5.90 6.85
C ILE A 26 -9.82 -6.72 8.13
N ASP A 27 -9.49 -6.05 9.22
CA ASP A 27 -9.43 -6.64 10.55
C ASP A 27 -10.06 -5.65 11.53
N GLY A 28 -11.25 -5.99 12.00
CA GLY A 28 -11.99 -5.11 12.88
C GLY A 28 -12.37 -3.82 12.19
N ASP A 29 -11.96 -2.69 12.77
CA ASP A 29 -12.26 -1.37 12.21
C ASP A 29 -11.10 -0.79 11.39
N ARG A 30 -10.12 -1.63 11.00
CA ARG A 30 -8.97 -1.21 10.22
C ARG A 30 -8.91 -1.97 8.91
N CYS A 31 -8.53 -1.25 7.85
CA CYS A 31 -8.33 -1.84 6.53
C CYS A 31 -6.89 -1.58 6.10
N GLU A 32 -6.14 -2.64 5.87
CA GLU A 32 -4.77 -2.53 5.41
C GLU A 32 -4.72 -2.61 3.89
N VAL A 33 -4.05 -1.65 3.26
CA VAL A 33 -3.73 -1.72 1.84
C VAL A 33 -2.44 -2.54 1.74
N LEU A 34 -2.56 -3.73 1.17
CA LEU A 34 -1.44 -4.68 1.10
C LEU A 34 -0.57 -4.43 -0.12
N THR A 35 -1.18 -4.23 -1.29
CA THR A 35 -0.46 -3.92 -2.52
C THR A 35 -1.23 -2.88 -3.30
N LEU A 36 -0.49 -2.05 -4.02
CA LEU A 36 -1.06 -1.13 -4.99
C LEU A 36 -0.10 -1.03 -6.16
N HIS A 37 -0.56 -1.45 -7.32
CA HIS A 37 0.20 -1.34 -8.57
C HIS A 37 -0.65 -0.59 -9.57
N ALA A 38 -0.09 0.43 -10.18
CA ALA A 38 -0.77 1.19 -11.23
C ALA A 38 0.24 1.49 -12.33
N ALA A 39 -0.19 1.35 -13.57
CA ALA A 39 0.65 1.67 -14.71
C ALA A 39 0.91 3.17 -14.74
N GLU A 40 2.17 3.56 -14.93
CA GLU A 40 2.57 4.98 -14.89
C GLU A 40 1.84 5.84 -15.93
N GLN A 41 1.61 5.28 -17.10
CA GLN A 41 0.94 5.99 -18.17
C GLN A 41 -0.56 6.20 -17.90
N TRP A 42 -1.11 5.55 -16.89
CA TRP A 42 -2.53 5.65 -16.56
C TRP A 42 -2.74 6.50 -15.34
N ARG A 43 -2.64 7.80 -15.54
CA ARG A 43 -2.81 8.76 -14.46
C ARG A 43 -4.19 8.62 -13.84
N GLY A 44 -4.23 8.60 -12.53
CA GLY A 44 -5.48 8.52 -11.80
C GLY A 44 -5.91 7.10 -11.44
N ALA A 45 -5.29 6.05 -12.00
CA ALA A 45 -5.67 4.68 -11.63
C ALA A 45 -5.41 4.42 -10.16
N GLY A 46 -4.23 4.81 -9.66
CA GLY A 46 -3.92 4.65 -8.24
C GLY A 46 -4.86 5.45 -7.35
N THR A 47 -5.17 6.68 -7.75
CA THR A 47 -6.12 7.53 -7.02
C THR A 47 -7.51 6.90 -6.98
N ALA A 48 -7.99 6.38 -8.13
CA ALA A 48 -9.29 5.74 -8.19
C ALA A 48 -9.36 4.51 -7.29
N LEU A 49 -8.29 3.72 -7.25
CA LEU A 49 -8.22 2.54 -6.40
C LEU A 49 -8.23 2.90 -4.92
N ILE A 50 -7.49 3.93 -4.52
CA ILE A 50 -7.48 4.39 -3.13
C ILE A 50 -8.88 4.91 -2.75
N GLU A 51 -9.53 5.69 -3.62
CA GLU A 51 -10.89 6.17 -3.36
C GLU A 51 -11.85 5.01 -3.21
N GLU A 52 -11.72 3.97 -4.02
CA GLU A 52 -12.62 2.82 -3.95
C GLU A 52 -12.39 2.00 -2.68
N VAL A 53 -11.14 1.74 -2.29
CA VAL A 53 -10.89 0.98 -1.07
C VAL A 53 -11.35 1.76 0.17
N GLU A 54 -11.30 3.09 0.11
CA GLU A 54 -11.85 3.91 1.17
C GLU A 54 -13.36 3.69 1.31
N ARG A 55 -14.09 3.67 0.18
CA ARG A 55 -15.53 3.38 0.19
C ARG A 55 -15.82 1.99 0.73
N VAL A 56 -15.04 1.00 0.31
CA VAL A 56 -15.18 -0.38 0.78
C VAL A 56 -14.95 -0.47 2.28
N ALA A 57 -13.91 0.19 2.78
CA ALA A 57 -13.58 0.20 4.20
C ALA A 57 -14.69 0.85 5.04
N VAL A 58 -15.18 1.99 4.60
CA VAL A 58 -16.27 2.69 5.29
C VAL A 58 -17.53 1.83 5.32
N ALA A 59 -17.88 1.20 4.19
CA ALA A 59 -19.05 0.32 4.11
C ALA A 59 -18.91 -0.90 5.02
N ALA A 60 -17.69 -1.33 5.29
CA ALA A 60 -17.43 -2.47 6.18
C ALA A 60 -17.31 -2.06 7.65
N GLY A 61 -17.48 -0.77 7.96
CA GLY A 61 -17.41 -0.28 9.33
C GLY A 61 -16.00 0.10 9.78
N CYS A 62 -15.05 0.17 8.87
CA CYS A 62 -13.69 0.56 9.23
C CYS A 62 -13.61 2.06 9.49
N ARG A 63 -12.70 2.43 10.38
CA ARG A 63 -12.45 3.82 10.74
C ARG A 63 -11.07 4.28 10.29
N GLU A 64 -10.24 3.35 9.80
CA GLU A 64 -8.88 3.66 9.42
C GLU A 64 -8.43 2.81 8.25
N LEU A 65 -7.75 3.45 7.31
CA LEU A 65 -6.91 2.78 6.33
C LEU A 65 -5.46 2.88 6.80
N TRP A 66 -4.66 1.84 6.55
CA TRP A 66 -3.25 1.91 6.87
C TRP A 66 -2.44 1.06 5.89
N LEU A 67 -1.15 1.31 5.86
CA LEU A 67 -0.25 0.56 4.99
C LEU A 67 1.18 0.64 5.52
N ILE A 68 2.02 -0.27 5.04
CA ILE A 68 3.44 -0.26 5.31
C ILE A 68 4.16 -0.16 3.96
N THR A 69 5.17 0.68 3.90
CA THR A 69 6.04 0.78 2.73
C THR A 69 7.49 0.93 3.19
N THR A 70 8.42 0.82 2.26
CA THR A 70 9.84 0.88 2.60
C THR A 70 10.40 2.29 2.43
N ASN A 71 11.51 2.56 3.10
CA ASN A 71 12.09 3.91 3.15
C ASN A 71 12.58 4.42 1.80
N ASP A 72 12.88 3.52 0.87
CA ASP A 72 13.32 3.89 -0.47
C ASP A 72 12.19 4.24 -1.42
N ASN A 73 10.96 3.87 -1.06
CA ASN A 73 9.79 4.05 -1.94
C ASN A 73 9.24 5.47 -1.80
N VAL A 74 10.06 6.45 -2.21
CA VAL A 74 9.71 7.86 -2.04
C VAL A 74 8.55 8.28 -2.94
N ASP A 75 8.35 7.61 -4.07
CA ASP A 75 7.20 7.87 -4.92
C ASP A 75 5.91 7.49 -4.22
N ALA A 76 5.89 6.34 -3.53
CA ALA A 76 4.75 5.91 -2.75
C ALA A 76 4.51 6.85 -1.57
N LEU A 77 5.59 7.23 -0.86
CA LEU A 77 5.47 8.15 0.27
C LEU A 77 4.84 9.47 -0.15
N ARG A 78 5.26 10.01 -1.29
CA ARG A 78 4.67 11.22 -1.83
C ARG A 78 3.19 11.00 -2.19
N PHE A 79 2.90 9.92 -2.91
CA PHE A 79 1.55 9.60 -3.37
C PHE A 79 0.58 9.48 -2.19
N TYR A 80 0.92 8.67 -1.21
CA TYR A 80 0.01 8.41 -0.10
C TYR A 80 -0.21 9.64 0.78
N GLN A 81 0.83 10.42 1.03
CA GLN A 81 0.66 11.64 1.82
C GLN A 81 -0.22 12.65 1.10
N ARG A 82 -0.13 12.72 -0.22
CA ARG A 82 -1.02 13.59 -1.02
C ARG A 82 -2.46 13.09 -0.99
N LYS A 83 -2.68 11.81 -0.73
CA LYS A 83 -4.03 11.24 -0.60
C LYS A 83 -4.56 11.31 0.83
N GLY A 84 -3.85 11.95 1.72
CA GLY A 84 -4.31 12.18 3.08
C GLY A 84 -3.79 11.20 4.12
N PHE A 85 -2.92 10.28 3.73
CA PHE A 85 -2.26 9.41 4.70
C PHE A 85 -1.19 10.20 5.45
N ARG A 86 -1.02 9.85 6.72
CA ARG A 86 -0.02 10.49 7.58
C ARG A 86 1.01 9.46 8.02
N LEU A 87 2.24 9.90 8.15
CA LEU A 87 3.31 9.06 8.69
C LEU A 87 2.99 8.78 10.16
N ALA A 88 2.88 7.51 10.51
CA ALA A 88 2.44 7.10 11.83
C ALA A 88 3.52 6.40 12.63
N ALA A 89 4.38 5.60 11.97
CA ALA A 89 5.42 4.87 12.67
C ALA A 89 6.59 4.58 11.75
N LEU A 90 7.77 4.55 12.34
CA LEU A 90 8.99 4.11 11.68
C LEU A 90 9.42 2.81 12.36
N HIS A 91 9.70 1.80 11.56
CA HIS A 91 10.23 0.52 12.03
C HIS A 91 11.69 0.41 11.60
N PRO A 92 12.62 0.92 12.39
CA PRO A 92 14.03 0.95 12.01
C PRO A 92 14.57 -0.45 11.84
N GLY A 93 15.28 -0.68 10.73
CA GLY A 93 15.93 -1.95 10.47
C GLY A 93 15.00 -3.10 10.13
N ALA A 94 13.71 -2.85 9.89
CA ALA A 94 12.76 -3.91 9.58
C ALA A 94 13.16 -4.69 8.34
N VAL A 95 13.62 -4.01 7.29
CA VAL A 95 14.04 -4.66 6.06
C VAL A 95 15.35 -5.42 6.27
N ASP A 96 16.28 -4.85 7.04
CA ASP A 96 17.53 -5.53 7.37
C ASP A 96 17.26 -6.85 8.09
N ARG A 97 16.32 -6.86 9.02
CA ARG A 97 15.95 -8.08 9.74
C ARG A 97 15.32 -9.12 8.81
N SER A 98 14.45 -8.68 7.89
CA SER A 98 13.83 -9.59 6.92
C SER A 98 14.88 -10.18 5.99
N ARG A 99 15.82 -9.36 5.53
CA ARG A 99 16.91 -9.83 4.67
C ARG A 99 17.77 -10.84 5.38
N GLY A 100 18.05 -10.60 6.65
CA GLY A 100 18.94 -11.48 7.42
C GLY A 100 18.33 -12.81 7.80
N SER A 101 17.00 -12.91 7.84
CA SER A 101 16.34 -14.12 8.36
C SER A 101 15.45 -14.81 7.35
N LEU A 102 14.62 -14.07 6.60
CA LEU A 102 13.57 -14.66 5.77
C LEU A 102 13.80 -14.48 4.28
N LYS A 103 14.36 -13.35 3.86
CA LYS A 103 14.45 -12.97 2.46
C LYS A 103 15.83 -12.39 2.14
N PRO A 104 16.85 -13.23 2.09
CA PRO A 104 18.20 -12.72 1.82
C PRO A 104 18.36 -12.09 0.44
N GLU A 105 17.44 -12.36 -0.48
CA GLU A 105 17.47 -11.81 -1.84
C GLU A 105 17.00 -10.36 -1.92
N ILE A 106 16.48 -9.77 -0.84
CA ILE A 106 16.12 -8.35 -0.86
C ILE A 106 17.37 -7.52 -1.12
N PRO A 107 17.33 -6.63 -2.13
CA PRO A 107 18.52 -5.83 -2.45
C PRO A 107 18.87 -4.88 -1.32
N GLU A 108 20.16 -4.54 -1.21
CA GLU A 108 20.63 -3.61 -0.19
C GLU A 108 20.37 -2.15 -0.58
N ILE A 109 20.33 -1.88 -1.89
CA ILE A 109 20.07 -0.55 -2.41
C ILE A 109 18.75 -0.60 -3.15
N GLY A 110 17.85 0.29 -2.79
CA GLY A 110 16.54 0.38 -3.40
C GLY A 110 16.42 1.50 -4.41
N ASP A 111 15.21 2.01 -4.54
CA ASP A 111 14.90 3.06 -5.49
C ASP A 111 15.75 4.31 -5.24
N TYR A 112 16.12 4.98 -6.31
CA TYR A 112 16.89 6.24 -6.26
C TYR A 112 18.25 6.09 -5.56
N GLY A 113 18.78 4.88 -5.48
CA GLY A 113 20.05 4.64 -4.81
C GLY A 113 19.97 4.73 -3.29
N ILE A 114 18.76 4.70 -2.73
CA ILE A 114 18.57 4.81 -1.28
C ILE A 114 18.80 3.44 -0.64
N PRO A 115 19.62 3.36 0.42
CA PRO A 115 19.77 2.10 1.15
C PRO A 115 18.42 1.61 1.66
N LEU A 116 18.08 0.37 1.33
CA LEU A 116 16.79 -0.23 1.68
C LEU A 116 16.92 -0.92 3.03
N ARG A 117 16.39 -0.31 4.09
CA ARG A 117 16.60 -0.75 5.48
C ARG A 117 15.37 -0.77 6.35
N ASP A 118 14.47 0.21 6.15
CA ASP A 118 13.44 0.52 7.11
C ASP A 118 12.06 0.43 6.51
N GLU A 119 11.07 0.20 7.36
CA GLU A 119 9.67 0.29 6.97
C GLU A 119 9.01 1.48 7.65
N LEU A 120 8.06 2.08 6.95
CA LEU A 120 7.25 3.17 7.48
C LEU A 120 5.78 2.78 7.39
N GLU A 121 5.06 3.14 8.43
CA GLU A 121 3.63 2.88 8.52
C GLU A 121 2.90 4.21 8.33
N LEU A 122 1.88 4.20 7.47
CA LEU A 122 1.05 5.38 7.21
C LEU A 122 -0.40 5.05 7.51
N HIS A 123 -1.12 6.01 8.06
CA HIS A 123 -2.51 5.85 8.45
C HIS A 123 -3.36 6.97 7.89
N LYS A 124 -4.63 6.65 7.58
CA LYS A 124 -5.61 7.65 7.17
C LYS A 124 -6.93 7.33 7.87
N GLU A 125 -7.48 8.30 8.58
CA GLU A 125 -8.82 8.15 9.16
C GLU A 125 -9.85 8.24 8.06
N VAL A 126 -10.85 7.35 8.12
CA VAL A 126 -11.98 7.35 7.19
C VAL A 126 -13.28 7.37 7.99
N ALA A 127 -14.31 7.94 7.39
CA ALA A 127 -15.62 8.07 8.05
C ALA A 127 -16.73 7.95 7.03
N PRO A 128 -17.89 7.45 7.46
CA PRO A 128 -19.06 7.38 6.59
C PRO A 128 -19.50 8.76 6.12
#